data_1058443d4fa9842ac0ddb1bfdea998bd
#
_entry.id   1058443d4fa9842ac0ddb1bfdea998bd
#
_cell.length_a   1.000
_cell.length_b   1.000
_cell.length_c   1.000
_cell.angle_alpha   90.00
_cell.angle_beta   90.00
_cell.angle_gamma   90.00
#
_symmetry.space_group_name_H-M   'P 1'
#
loop_
_entity.id
_entity.type
_entity.pdbx_description
1 polymer ?
#
loop_
_entity_poly.entity_id
_entity_poly.type
_entity_poly.pdbx_seq_one_letter_code
_entity_poly.pdbx_strand_id
1 'polypeptide(L)'
;MSIIRHEIRKISDENRGQPIISQAVVHGNVGYFAGITPNPIVGDIKTQTAQVLRRVDELLNLAGTDKSQLLSAQVWIADMRLFEDHNSVWNEWIDPANPPARACLTTDFWRPGMLVEVMVVAAVP
;
A
#
# COMPACT_ATOMS: atom_id res chain seq x y z
N MET A 1 -18.31 -18.73 -0.36
CA MET A 1 -17.53 -17.91 0.60
C MET A 1 -18.02 -16.49 0.59
N SER A 2 -18.14 -15.89 1.76
CA SER A 2 -18.49 -14.48 1.85
C SER A 2 -17.33 -13.58 1.45
N ILE A 3 -17.65 -12.36 1.04
CA ILE A 3 -16.66 -11.31 0.78
C ILE A 3 -16.70 -10.36 1.97
N ILE A 4 -15.54 -10.12 2.57
CA ILE A 4 -15.40 -9.22 3.71
C ILE A 4 -14.72 -7.95 3.21
N ARG A 5 -15.34 -6.79 3.46
CA ARG A 5 -14.81 -5.49 3.07
C ARG A 5 -14.49 -4.67 4.30
N HIS A 6 -13.27 -4.13 4.33
CA HIS A 6 -12.78 -3.33 5.45
C HIS A 6 -12.65 -1.87 5.05
N GLU A 7 -13.02 -0.98 5.96
CA GLU A 7 -12.87 0.48 5.82
C GLU A 7 -13.37 1.00 4.47
N ILE A 8 -14.68 0.83 4.22
CA ILE A 8 -15.33 1.38 3.02
C ILE A 8 -15.33 2.89 3.13
N ARG A 9 -14.74 3.56 2.13
CA ARG A 9 -14.76 5.04 2.05
C ARG A 9 -16.15 5.51 1.67
N LYS A 10 -16.73 6.39 2.49
CA LYS A 10 -18.03 7.02 2.21
C LYS A 10 -17.81 8.42 1.65
N ILE A 11 -18.70 8.86 0.78
CA ILE A 11 -18.67 10.22 0.25
C ILE A 11 -19.01 11.20 1.37
N SER A 12 -18.24 12.26 1.49
CA SER A 12 -18.47 13.41 2.36
C SER A 12 -17.98 14.67 1.66
N ASP A 13 -18.23 15.84 2.26
CA ASP A 13 -17.72 17.10 1.69
C ASP A 13 -16.19 17.14 1.69
N GLU A 14 -15.55 16.49 2.69
CA GLU A 14 -14.09 16.47 2.83
C GLU A 14 -13.40 15.62 1.76
N ASN A 15 -14.06 14.56 1.29
CA ASN A 15 -13.47 13.66 0.29
C ASN A 15 -14.19 13.67 -1.04
N ARG A 16 -14.93 14.74 -1.31
CA ARG A 16 -15.62 14.90 -2.60
C ARG A 16 -14.60 14.83 -3.74
N GLY A 17 -14.91 14.01 -4.76
CA GLY A 17 -13.99 13.72 -5.86
C GLY A 17 -13.10 12.51 -5.62
N GLN A 18 -13.08 11.96 -4.41
CA GLN A 18 -12.40 10.69 -4.12
C GLN A 18 -13.32 9.51 -4.47
N PRO A 19 -12.76 8.39 -4.95
CA PRO A 19 -13.58 7.23 -5.28
C PRO A 19 -14.11 6.53 -4.02
N ILE A 20 -15.28 5.93 -4.14
CA ILE A 20 -15.81 5.01 -3.13
C ILE A 20 -15.08 3.68 -3.31
N ILE A 21 -14.31 3.26 -2.31
CA ILE A 21 -13.54 2.02 -2.35
C ILE A 21 -13.55 1.33 -0.98
N SER A 22 -13.21 0.04 -0.96
CA SER A 22 -12.80 -0.65 0.25
C SER A 22 -11.28 -0.53 0.39
N GLN A 23 -10.77 -0.34 1.60
CA GLN A 23 -9.31 -0.32 1.81
C GLN A 23 -8.72 -1.73 1.77
N ALA A 24 -9.51 -2.74 2.13
CA ALA A 24 -9.14 -4.14 2.01
C ALA A 24 -10.37 -4.98 1.71
N VAL A 25 -10.18 -6.01 0.90
CA VAL A 25 -11.23 -6.99 0.57
C VAL A 25 -10.64 -8.38 0.77
N VAL A 26 -11.32 -9.20 1.57
CA VAL A 26 -10.91 -10.59 1.80
C VAL A 26 -11.96 -11.53 1.21
N HIS A 27 -11.52 -12.45 0.40
CA HIS A 27 -12.35 -13.50 -0.18
C HIS A 27 -11.61 -14.84 -0.05
N GLY A 28 -12.20 -15.77 0.68
CA GLY A 28 -11.52 -17.01 1.00
C GLY A 28 -10.28 -16.75 1.85
N ASN A 29 -9.14 -17.21 1.37
CA ASN A 29 -7.86 -17.06 2.05
C ASN A 29 -6.93 -16.04 1.36
N VAL A 30 -7.50 -15.09 0.60
CA VAL A 30 -6.73 -14.04 -0.07
C VAL A 30 -7.31 -12.68 0.29
N GLY A 31 -6.42 -11.75 0.65
CA GLY A 31 -6.74 -10.35 0.88
C GLY A 31 -6.18 -9.46 -0.21
N TYR A 32 -7.02 -8.56 -0.70
CA TYR A 32 -6.68 -7.55 -1.71
C TYR A 32 -6.73 -6.18 -1.05
N PHE A 33 -5.66 -5.41 -1.17
CA PHE A 33 -5.54 -4.14 -0.46
C PHE A 33 -5.50 -3.00 -1.46
N ALA A 34 -6.11 -1.88 -1.11
CA ALA A 34 -6.11 -0.70 -1.96
C ALA A 34 -4.70 -0.13 -2.09
N GLY A 35 -4.47 0.65 -3.13
CA GLY A 35 -3.23 1.40 -3.28
C GLY A 35 -3.11 2.43 -2.14
N ILE A 36 -2.01 2.41 -1.43
CA ILE A 36 -1.76 3.28 -0.28
C ILE A 36 -0.81 4.38 -0.70
N THR A 37 -1.25 5.63 -0.50
CA THR A 37 -0.49 6.83 -0.76
C THR A 37 -0.14 7.55 0.55
N PRO A 38 0.85 8.46 0.56
CA PRO A 38 1.20 9.19 1.77
C PRO A 38 0.03 10.06 2.27
N ASN A 39 -0.17 10.06 3.59
CA ASN A 39 -1.14 10.93 4.24
C ASN A 39 -0.69 11.20 5.70
N PRO A 40 -0.23 12.42 6.04
CA PRO A 40 -0.08 13.59 5.16
C PRO A 40 1.06 13.44 4.16
N ILE A 41 1.03 14.27 3.10
CA ILE A 41 2.10 14.30 2.10
C ILE A 41 3.21 15.20 2.61
N VAL A 42 4.22 14.60 3.26
CA VAL A 42 5.34 15.34 3.84
C VAL A 42 6.63 14.55 3.67
N GLY A 43 7.74 15.26 3.51
CA GLY A 43 9.06 14.66 3.49
C GLY A 43 9.50 14.09 2.15
N ASP A 44 10.65 13.46 2.17
CA ASP A 44 11.29 12.85 1.01
C ASP A 44 10.74 11.43 0.74
N ILE A 45 11.32 10.76 -0.25
CA ILE A 45 10.89 9.42 -0.63
C ILE A 45 11.04 8.42 0.52
N LYS A 46 12.10 8.53 1.33
CA LYS A 46 12.30 7.61 2.46
C LYS A 46 11.22 7.79 3.53
N THR A 47 10.91 9.02 3.87
CA THR A 47 9.86 9.36 4.83
C THR A 47 8.50 8.88 4.35
N GLN A 48 8.18 9.16 3.08
CA GLN A 48 6.89 8.75 2.51
C GLN A 48 6.78 7.23 2.39
N THR A 49 7.84 6.56 1.97
CA THR A 49 7.84 5.09 1.88
C THR A 49 7.60 4.47 3.26
N ALA A 50 8.30 4.94 4.29
CA ALA A 50 8.12 4.42 5.65
C ALA A 50 6.68 4.61 6.15
N GLN A 51 6.09 5.77 5.87
CA GLN A 51 4.71 6.07 6.25
C GLN A 51 3.72 5.15 5.53
N VAL A 52 3.88 4.99 4.22
CA VAL A 52 3.01 4.13 3.40
C VAL A 52 3.10 2.67 3.87
N LEU A 53 4.30 2.17 4.12
CA LEU A 53 4.48 0.78 4.56
C LEU A 53 3.92 0.54 5.97
N ARG A 54 3.95 1.54 6.85
CA ARG A 54 3.29 1.46 8.15
C ARG A 54 1.77 1.30 7.99
N ARG A 55 1.18 2.04 7.05
CA ARG A 55 -0.26 1.90 6.77
C ARG A 55 -0.58 0.54 6.16
N VAL A 56 0.30 0.01 5.32
CA VAL A 56 0.15 -1.36 4.79
C VAL A 56 0.12 -2.37 5.95
N ASP A 57 1.03 -2.25 6.92
CA ASP A 57 1.03 -3.10 8.13
C ASP A 57 -0.30 -3.03 8.87
N GLU A 58 -0.85 -1.83 9.06
CA GLU A 58 -2.15 -1.65 9.73
C GLU A 58 -3.27 -2.38 9.01
N LEU A 59 -3.33 -2.26 7.69
CA LEU A 59 -4.37 -2.90 6.88
C LEU A 59 -4.22 -4.42 6.87
N LEU A 60 -2.99 -4.92 6.76
CA LEU A 60 -2.72 -6.36 6.85
C LEU A 60 -3.21 -6.91 8.19
N ASN A 61 -2.87 -6.23 9.27
CA ASN A 61 -3.30 -6.63 10.62
C ASN A 61 -4.83 -6.60 10.76
N LEU A 62 -5.47 -5.58 10.21
CA LEU A 62 -6.94 -5.46 10.22
C LEU A 62 -7.60 -6.66 9.51
N ALA A 63 -7.00 -7.15 8.44
CA ALA A 63 -7.51 -8.29 7.67
C ALA A 63 -7.12 -9.65 8.29
N GLY A 64 -6.35 -9.66 9.38
CA GLY A 64 -5.96 -10.90 10.06
C GLY A 64 -4.71 -11.56 9.49
N THR A 65 -3.81 -10.79 8.90
CA THR A 65 -2.57 -11.30 8.31
C THR A 65 -1.40 -10.36 8.62
N ASP A 66 -0.26 -10.59 8.02
CA ASP A 66 0.92 -9.76 8.19
C ASP A 66 1.82 -9.84 6.94
N LYS A 67 2.91 -9.07 6.96
CA LYS A 67 3.81 -8.96 5.80
C LYS A 67 4.56 -10.24 5.45
N SER A 68 4.62 -11.22 6.35
CA SER A 68 5.20 -12.53 6.02
C SER A 68 4.31 -13.33 5.07
N GLN A 69 3.05 -12.91 4.88
CA GLN A 69 2.07 -13.56 4.04
C GLN A 69 1.83 -12.83 2.72
N LEU A 70 2.65 -11.84 2.40
CA LEU A 70 2.52 -11.10 1.14
C LEU A 70 2.76 -12.02 -0.06
N LEU A 71 1.86 -11.93 -1.04
CA LEU A 71 1.95 -12.68 -2.30
C LEU A 71 2.51 -11.81 -3.41
N SER A 72 2.02 -10.59 -3.54
CA SER A 72 2.51 -9.64 -4.54
C SER A 72 2.42 -8.21 -4.04
N ALA A 73 3.26 -7.36 -4.62
CA ALA A 73 3.26 -5.93 -4.37
C ALA A 73 3.48 -5.18 -5.68
N GLN A 74 2.69 -4.15 -5.89
CA GLN A 74 2.88 -3.18 -6.95
C GLN A 74 3.29 -1.87 -6.34
N VAL A 75 4.39 -1.31 -6.82
CA VAL A 75 4.92 -0.03 -6.34
C VAL A 75 4.95 0.95 -7.50
N TRP A 76 4.49 2.18 -7.25
CA TRP A 76 4.63 3.32 -8.16
C TRP A 76 5.45 4.40 -7.48
N ILE A 77 6.39 4.99 -8.19
CA ILE A 77 7.18 6.12 -7.70
C ILE A 77 7.14 7.25 -8.72
N ALA A 78 7.34 8.48 -8.25
CA ALA A 78 7.23 9.67 -9.08
C ALA A 78 8.36 9.79 -10.11
N ASP A 79 9.54 9.24 -9.79
CA ASP A 79 10.74 9.38 -10.61
C ASP A 79 11.66 8.19 -10.31
N MET A 80 12.23 7.59 -11.34
CA MET A 80 13.10 6.42 -11.18
C MET A 80 14.42 6.75 -10.47
N ARG A 81 14.80 8.02 -10.38
CA ARG A 81 15.92 8.46 -9.55
C ARG A 81 15.70 8.21 -8.05
N LEU A 82 14.45 7.98 -7.64
CA LEU A 82 14.06 7.68 -6.25
C LEU A 82 14.13 6.18 -5.93
N PHE A 83 14.44 5.34 -6.91
CA PHE A 83 14.32 3.89 -6.81
C PHE A 83 15.17 3.31 -5.68
N GLU A 84 16.44 3.65 -5.64
CA GLU A 84 17.36 3.08 -4.65
C GLU A 84 17.00 3.51 -3.22
N ASP A 85 16.65 4.77 -3.01
CA ASP A 85 16.25 5.27 -1.70
C ASP A 85 14.93 4.65 -1.25
N HIS A 86 13.97 4.51 -2.16
CA HIS A 86 12.73 3.78 -1.86
C HIS A 86 13.06 2.33 -1.45
N ASN A 87 13.87 1.63 -2.24
CA ASN A 87 14.23 0.24 -1.97
C ASN A 87 14.95 0.06 -0.64
N SER A 88 15.74 1.04 -0.21
CA SER A 88 16.43 0.95 1.08
C SER A 88 15.46 0.85 2.24
N VAL A 89 14.35 1.59 2.18
CA VAL A 89 13.29 1.54 3.22
C VAL A 89 12.47 0.26 3.07
N TRP A 90 12.13 -0.12 1.85
CA TRP A 90 11.45 -1.40 1.57
C TRP A 90 12.24 -2.58 2.16
N ASN A 91 13.55 -2.63 1.93
CA ASN A 91 14.40 -3.73 2.37
C ASN A 91 14.54 -3.81 3.89
N GLU A 92 14.44 -2.69 4.60
CA GLU A 92 14.40 -2.66 6.06
C GLU A 92 13.06 -3.16 6.60
N TRP A 93 11.98 -2.93 5.85
CA TRP A 93 10.62 -3.26 6.28
C TRP A 93 10.23 -4.70 5.98
N ILE A 94 10.59 -5.21 4.80
CA ILE A 94 10.12 -6.52 4.31
C ILE A 94 10.66 -7.67 5.17
N ASP A 95 9.89 -8.74 5.29
CA ASP A 95 10.39 -10.00 5.83
C ASP A 95 11.28 -10.66 4.78
N PRO A 96 12.61 -10.72 5.00
CA PRO A 96 13.53 -11.23 3.98
C PRO A 96 13.40 -12.72 3.72
N ALA A 97 12.75 -13.47 4.61
CA ALA A 97 12.50 -14.90 4.42
C ALA A 97 11.24 -15.16 3.56
N ASN A 98 10.35 -14.18 3.44
CA ASN A 98 9.06 -14.33 2.77
C ASN A 98 8.73 -13.12 1.86
N PRO A 99 9.61 -12.76 0.91
CA PRO A 99 9.34 -11.59 0.06
C PRO A 99 8.26 -11.89 -0.98
N PRO A 100 7.41 -10.90 -1.30
CA PRO A 100 6.42 -11.06 -2.38
C PRO A 100 7.06 -10.93 -3.76
N ALA A 101 6.35 -11.39 -4.78
CA ALA A 101 6.63 -10.95 -6.13
C ALA A 101 6.33 -9.45 -6.23
N ARG A 102 7.17 -8.66 -6.91
CA ARG A 102 7.04 -7.20 -6.95
C ARG A 102 7.36 -6.61 -8.31
N ALA A 103 6.67 -5.54 -8.67
CA ALA A 103 7.07 -4.63 -9.75
C ALA A 103 7.08 -3.20 -9.22
N CYS A 104 7.99 -2.38 -9.76
CA CYS A 104 8.07 -0.95 -9.44
C CYS A 104 8.11 -0.15 -10.74
N LEU A 105 7.17 0.78 -10.89
CA LEU A 105 7.00 1.60 -12.08
C LEU A 105 6.95 3.07 -11.69
N THR A 106 7.12 3.95 -12.66
CA THR A 106 6.87 5.38 -12.46
C THR A 106 5.44 5.72 -12.85
N THR A 107 4.91 6.77 -12.24
CA THR A 107 3.60 7.31 -12.59
C THR A 107 3.51 8.78 -12.21
N ASP A 108 2.53 9.47 -12.76
CA ASP A 108 2.11 10.78 -12.26
C ASP A 108 1.10 10.57 -11.14
N PHE A 109 1.22 11.37 -10.09
CA PHE A 109 0.29 11.33 -8.97
C PHE A 109 -0.68 12.51 -9.04
N TRP A 110 -1.89 12.28 -8.48
CA TRP A 110 -2.97 13.28 -8.53
C TRP A 110 -2.73 14.49 -7.61
N ARG A 111 -1.77 14.41 -6.67
CA ARG A 111 -1.40 15.54 -5.80
C ARG A 111 0.08 15.86 -5.89
N PRO A 112 0.44 17.17 -5.87
CA PRO A 112 1.85 17.57 -5.81
C PRO A 112 2.54 17.06 -4.55
N GLY A 113 3.79 16.66 -4.67
CA GLY A 113 4.60 16.19 -3.54
C GLY A 113 4.42 14.72 -3.18
N MET A 114 3.44 14.05 -3.75
CA MET A 114 3.24 12.61 -3.57
C MET A 114 4.28 11.86 -4.39
N LEU A 115 5.07 10.98 -3.75
CA LEU A 115 6.23 10.34 -4.39
C LEU A 115 6.11 8.84 -4.52
N VAL A 116 5.16 8.19 -3.83
CA VAL A 116 5.08 6.74 -3.78
C VAL A 116 3.66 6.26 -3.54
N GLU A 117 3.33 5.11 -4.11
CA GLU A 117 2.10 4.37 -3.85
C GLU A 117 2.44 2.87 -3.81
N VAL A 118 1.85 2.13 -2.88
CA VAL A 118 2.05 0.69 -2.75
C VAL A 118 0.70 -0.01 -2.66
N MET A 119 0.53 -1.06 -3.47
CA MET A 119 -0.65 -1.92 -3.46
C MET A 119 -0.20 -3.37 -3.29
N VAL A 120 -0.82 -4.10 -2.37
CA VAL A 120 -0.40 -5.47 -2.07
C VAL A 120 -1.56 -6.45 -2.13
N VAL A 121 -1.20 -7.72 -2.31
CA VAL A 121 -2.08 -8.89 -2.17
C VAL A 121 -1.41 -9.84 -1.17
N ALA A 122 -2.17 -10.38 -0.24
CA ALA A 122 -1.64 -11.25 0.81
C ALA A 122 -2.51 -12.47 1.02
N ALA A 123 -1.90 -13.56 1.48
CA ALA A 123 -2.66 -14.68 2.02
C ALA A 123 -3.24 -14.29 3.38
N VAL A 124 -4.45 -14.75 3.65
CA VAL A 124 -5.14 -14.59 4.93
C VAL A 124 -5.45 -15.98 5.43
N PRO A 125 -4.59 -16.54 6.30
CA PRO A 125 -4.76 -17.92 6.78
C PRO A 125 -6.01 -18.14 7.60
#